data_17ebcb78fa9a53789c66881225f66f78
#
_entry.id   17ebcb78fa9a53789c66881225f66f78
#
_cell.length_a   1.000
_cell.length_b   1.000
_cell.length_c   1.000
_cell.angle_alpha   90.00
_cell.angle_beta   90.00
_cell.angle_gamma   90.00
#
_symmetry.space_group_name_H-M   'P 1'
#
loop_
_entity.id
_entity.type
_entity.pdbx_description
1 polymer ?
#
loop_
_entity_poly.entity_id
_entity_poly.type
_entity_poly.pdbx_seq_one_letter_code
_entity_poly.pdbx_strand_id
1 'polypeptide(L)'
;MMINKEIEIIDGLPLIYIKSMSAIACSDLHLGYEGVMADRGVFLPKANLGSIKESIKLAVDSANPRSIIIDGDIKNEFSKVHLEEFNEFRELCIYLKEDLELKDIILIKGNHDNFIERLKEPIGFKMYYQEGLISKMLFFHGEEEPMAKSGYTHMIMGHLHPSIALFNSVGIKEKLKCFLSGKTKRGKNILILPAMNYFAPGVDVNMEEDISGLAPIFRNMLDVDEMDAYCIGEGETLKFGKVGALRYQR
;
A
#
# COMPACT_ATOMS: atom_id res chain seq x y z
N MET A 1 12.23 2.41 10.25
CA MET A 1 13.14 1.21 10.04
C MET A 1 13.70 1.19 8.62
N MET A 2 15.01 0.99 8.44
CA MET A 2 15.66 1.05 7.11
C MET A 2 15.52 -0.28 6.37
N ILE A 3 14.97 -0.26 5.16
CA ILE A 3 15.03 -1.38 4.19
C ILE A 3 16.37 -1.36 3.46
N ASN A 4 16.82 -0.18 3.06
CA ASN A 4 18.12 0.07 2.43
C ASN A 4 18.49 1.56 2.59
N LYS A 5 19.54 2.04 1.91
CA LYS A 5 20.01 3.43 2.03
C LYS A 5 18.99 4.48 1.56
N GLU A 6 18.06 4.10 0.67
CA GLU A 6 17.09 5.00 0.03
C GLU A 6 15.68 4.89 0.61
N ILE A 7 15.28 3.69 1.08
CA ILE A 7 13.90 3.40 1.51
C ILE A 7 13.90 3.11 3.00
N GLU A 8 13.04 3.82 3.71
CA GLU A 8 12.80 3.68 5.14
C GLU A 8 11.31 3.45 5.40
N ILE A 9 10.97 2.40 6.15
CA ILE A 9 9.62 2.22 6.70
C ILE A 9 9.45 3.22 7.84
N ILE A 10 8.36 3.95 7.85
CA ILE A 10 7.99 4.84 8.96
C ILE A 10 7.42 3.98 10.09
N ASP A 11 8.06 3.98 11.24
CA ASP A 11 7.72 3.08 12.33
C ASP A 11 6.24 3.16 12.74
N GLY A 12 5.61 2.01 12.88
CA GLY A 12 4.20 1.87 13.26
C GLY A 12 3.18 2.28 12.18
N LEU A 13 3.63 2.69 10.98
CA LEU A 13 2.75 3.20 9.93
C LEU A 13 2.86 2.39 8.63
N PRO A 14 1.77 2.24 7.86
CA PRO A 14 1.76 1.58 6.56
C PRO A 14 2.32 2.50 5.44
N LEU A 15 3.41 3.20 5.73
CA LEU A 15 4.05 4.16 4.83
C LEU A 15 5.56 3.96 4.81
N ILE A 16 6.15 4.28 3.67
CA ILE A 16 7.61 4.38 3.51
C ILE A 16 8.04 5.81 3.20
N TYR A 17 9.27 6.14 3.55
CA TYR A 17 9.93 7.36 3.11
C TYR A 17 11.05 7.03 2.12
N ILE A 18 11.11 7.77 1.01
CA ILE A 18 12.11 7.60 -0.05
C ILE A 18 12.98 8.85 -0.08
N LYS A 19 14.21 8.71 0.40
CA LYS A 19 15.14 9.84 0.66
C LYS A 19 15.48 10.64 -0.60
N SER A 20 15.86 9.97 -1.68
CA SER A 20 16.23 10.63 -2.93
C SER A 20 15.12 11.45 -3.58
N MET A 21 13.87 11.19 -3.20
CA MET A 21 12.68 11.88 -3.72
C MET A 21 12.08 12.86 -2.70
N SER A 22 12.54 12.79 -1.44
CA SER A 22 11.87 13.47 -0.32
C SER A 22 10.35 13.20 -0.35
N ALA A 23 9.97 11.94 -0.55
CA ALA A 23 8.59 11.53 -0.73
C ALA A 23 8.21 10.41 0.24
N ILE A 24 6.98 10.46 0.74
CA ILE A 24 6.35 9.30 1.36
C ILE A 24 5.57 8.52 0.31
N ALA A 25 5.42 7.20 0.52
CA ALA A 25 4.60 6.37 -0.35
C ALA A 25 3.75 5.39 0.46
N CYS A 26 2.54 5.14 -0.03
CA CYS A 26 1.55 4.20 0.51
C CYS A 26 0.72 3.60 -0.62
N SER A 27 -0.17 2.66 -0.29
CA SER A 27 -0.99 1.93 -1.24
C SER A 27 -2.35 1.57 -0.64
N ASP A 28 -3.32 1.24 -1.50
CA ASP A 28 -4.57 0.56 -1.13
C ASP A 28 -5.39 1.34 -0.06
N LEU A 29 -5.76 2.57 -0.39
CA LEU A 29 -6.55 3.43 0.50
C LEU A 29 -8.00 3.00 0.59
N HIS A 30 -8.57 2.50 -0.51
CA HIS A 30 -9.97 2.09 -0.64
C HIS A 30 -10.94 3.09 0.02
N LEU A 31 -10.84 4.36 -0.36
CA LEU A 31 -11.74 5.41 0.10
C LEU A 31 -13.19 5.08 -0.25
N GLY A 32 -14.13 5.55 0.56
CA GLY A 32 -15.54 5.22 0.43
C GLY A 32 -15.90 3.79 0.84
N TYR A 33 -14.98 3.04 1.46
CA TYR A 33 -15.20 1.65 1.89
C TYR A 33 -16.48 1.50 2.69
N GLU A 34 -16.69 2.35 3.69
CA GLU A 34 -17.87 2.30 4.57
C GLU A 34 -19.17 2.56 3.81
N GLY A 35 -19.16 3.47 2.83
CA GLY A 35 -20.32 3.73 1.97
C GLY A 35 -20.67 2.55 1.09
N VAL A 36 -19.68 1.95 0.46
CA VAL A 36 -19.87 0.74 -0.37
C VAL A 36 -20.36 -0.43 0.49
N MET A 37 -19.86 -0.58 1.72
CA MET A 37 -20.34 -1.61 2.64
C MET A 37 -21.76 -1.36 3.13
N ALA A 38 -22.14 -0.09 3.36
CA ALA A 38 -23.51 0.30 3.71
C ALA A 38 -24.51 -0.04 2.59
N ASP A 39 -24.14 0.15 1.34
CA ASP A 39 -24.96 -0.26 0.18
C ASP A 39 -25.19 -1.78 0.13
N ARG A 40 -24.28 -2.55 0.73
CA ARG A 40 -24.39 -4.01 0.89
C ARG A 40 -25.06 -4.43 2.21
N GLY A 41 -25.57 -3.47 2.99
CA GLY A 41 -26.25 -3.70 4.27
C GLY A 41 -25.33 -3.87 5.47
N VAL A 42 -24.03 -3.60 5.34
CA VAL A 42 -23.05 -3.67 6.42
C VAL A 42 -22.68 -2.25 6.87
N PHE A 43 -23.11 -1.86 8.05
CA PHE A 43 -22.89 -0.51 8.60
C PHE A 43 -21.61 -0.50 9.45
N LEU A 44 -20.61 0.23 8.97
CA LEU A 44 -19.33 0.45 9.64
C LEU A 44 -19.24 1.90 10.15
N PRO A 45 -18.49 2.15 11.23
CA PRO A 45 -18.19 3.51 11.65
C PRO A 45 -17.33 4.21 10.60
N LYS A 46 -17.54 5.53 10.42
CA LYS A 46 -16.70 6.35 9.53
C LYS A 46 -15.32 6.56 10.16
N ALA A 47 -14.38 5.72 9.80
CA ALA A 47 -13.03 5.69 10.39
C ALA A 47 -11.90 5.69 9.36
N ASN A 48 -12.13 5.17 8.13
CA ASN A 48 -11.05 4.95 7.17
C ASN A 48 -10.32 6.23 6.78
N LEU A 49 -11.05 7.23 6.28
CA LEU A 49 -10.43 8.50 5.86
C LEU A 49 -9.71 9.20 7.03
N GLY A 50 -10.31 9.18 8.22
CA GLY A 50 -9.71 9.76 9.43
C GLY A 50 -8.38 9.09 9.79
N SER A 51 -8.35 7.76 9.81
CA SER A 51 -7.15 6.97 10.08
C SER A 51 -6.05 7.19 9.02
N ILE A 52 -6.43 7.30 7.74
CA ILE A 52 -5.50 7.61 6.64
C ILE A 52 -4.88 8.99 6.86
N LYS A 53 -5.68 10.03 7.13
CA LYS A 53 -5.19 11.39 7.38
C LYS A 53 -4.24 11.45 8.58
N GLU A 54 -4.58 10.78 9.67
CA GLU A 54 -3.74 10.69 10.86
C GLU A 54 -2.40 10.02 10.56
N SER A 55 -2.40 8.87 9.89
CA SER A 55 -1.18 8.16 9.50
C SER A 55 -0.29 9.00 8.60
N ILE A 56 -0.86 9.69 7.61
CA ILE A 56 -0.09 10.58 6.73
C ILE A 56 0.47 11.76 7.50
N LYS A 57 -0.31 12.36 8.41
CA LYS A 57 0.16 13.46 9.25
C LYS A 57 1.37 13.05 10.09
N LEU A 58 1.29 11.92 10.78
CA LEU A 58 2.40 11.38 11.57
C LEU A 58 3.64 11.13 10.69
N ALA A 59 3.45 10.62 9.47
CA ALA A 59 4.53 10.43 8.52
C ALA A 59 5.16 11.75 8.06
N VAL A 60 4.35 12.79 7.82
CA VAL A 60 4.83 14.12 7.44
C VAL A 60 5.58 14.76 8.60
N ASP A 61 5.05 14.70 9.81
CA ASP A 61 5.69 15.24 11.00
C ASP A 61 7.06 14.56 11.28
N SER A 62 7.18 13.26 10.98
CA SER A 62 8.39 12.46 11.18
C SER A 62 9.47 12.67 10.11
N ALA A 63 9.07 12.68 8.82
CA ALA A 63 10.00 12.60 7.69
C ALA A 63 10.12 13.91 6.89
N ASN A 64 9.25 14.89 7.14
CA ASN A 64 9.17 16.17 6.43
C ASN A 64 9.28 16.01 4.89
N PRO A 65 8.41 15.20 4.26
CA PRO A 65 8.45 14.93 2.82
C PRO A 65 7.97 16.15 2.03
N ARG A 66 8.36 16.23 0.75
CA ARG A 66 7.84 17.24 -0.18
C ARG A 66 6.65 16.74 -0.98
N SER A 67 6.49 15.44 -1.11
CA SER A 67 5.47 14.82 -1.95
C SER A 67 4.98 13.50 -1.40
N ILE A 68 3.83 13.04 -1.90
CA ILE A 68 3.28 11.72 -1.62
C ILE A 68 3.05 10.95 -2.91
N ILE A 69 3.34 9.64 -2.88
CA ILE A 69 3.03 8.69 -3.93
C ILE A 69 1.99 7.72 -3.38
N ILE A 70 0.86 7.60 -4.07
CA ILE A 70 -0.20 6.64 -3.75
C ILE A 70 -0.20 5.59 -4.85
N ASP A 71 0.15 4.36 -4.48
CA ASP A 71 0.39 3.25 -5.41
C ASP A 71 -0.87 2.38 -5.56
N GLY A 72 -1.88 2.96 -6.17
CA GLY A 72 -3.10 2.30 -6.59
C GLY A 72 -4.15 2.08 -5.50
N ASP A 73 -5.32 1.66 -5.98
CA ASP A 73 -6.52 1.35 -5.21
C ASP A 73 -6.92 2.46 -4.23
N ILE A 74 -7.04 3.67 -4.80
CA ILE A 74 -7.44 4.87 -4.07
C ILE A 74 -8.89 4.76 -3.64
N LYS A 75 -9.78 4.30 -4.56
CA LYS A 75 -11.19 4.07 -4.29
C LYS A 75 -11.51 2.58 -4.12
N ASN A 76 -12.66 2.28 -3.50
CA ASN A 76 -13.03 0.90 -3.17
C ASN A 76 -13.87 0.21 -4.23
N GLU A 77 -14.84 0.90 -4.87
CA GLU A 77 -15.75 0.29 -5.84
C GLU A 77 -15.09 0.15 -7.23
N PHE A 78 -15.03 -1.07 -7.72
CA PHE A 78 -14.36 -1.38 -8.99
C PHE A 78 -15.13 -0.87 -10.22
N SER A 79 -16.44 -1.14 -10.28
CA SER A 79 -17.23 -1.04 -11.52
C SER A 79 -18.07 0.22 -11.66
N LYS A 80 -18.31 0.94 -10.58
CA LYS A 80 -19.23 2.09 -10.52
C LYS A 80 -18.53 3.33 -10.00
N VAL A 81 -19.14 4.48 -10.26
CA VAL A 81 -18.80 5.73 -9.60
C VAL A 81 -19.61 5.81 -8.32
N HIS A 82 -18.96 5.77 -7.18
CA HIS A 82 -19.56 6.04 -5.88
C HIS A 82 -19.20 7.45 -5.44
N LEU A 83 -20.19 8.32 -5.23
CA LEU A 83 -19.93 9.74 -4.94
C LEU A 83 -19.09 9.96 -3.68
N GLU A 84 -19.28 9.13 -2.68
CA GLU A 84 -18.53 9.20 -1.43
C GLU A 84 -17.02 9.01 -1.67
N GLU A 85 -16.60 8.06 -2.50
CA GLU A 85 -15.20 7.82 -2.86
C GLU A 85 -14.54 9.06 -3.45
N PHE A 86 -15.25 9.73 -4.37
CA PHE A 86 -14.77 10.96 -5.01
C PHE A 86 -14.70 12.12 -4.03
N ASN A 87 -15.69 12.24 -3.13
CA ASN A 87 -15.70 13.28 -2.10
C ASN A 87 -14.54 13.07 -1.11
N GLU A 88 -14.36 11.84 -0.62
CA GLU A 88 -13.26 11.51 0.29
C GLU A 88 -11.89 11.70 -0.35
N PHE A 89 -11.73 11.32 -1.62
CA PHE A 89 -10.47 11.56 -2.33
C PHE A 89 -10.19 13.05 -2.52
N ARG A 90 -11.21 13.84 -2.87
CA ARG A 90 -11.07 15.30 -2.97
C ARG A 90 -10.70 15.91 -1.62
N GLU A 91 -11.37 15.49 -0.57
CA GLU A 91 -11.10 15.94 0.80
C GLU A 91 -9.67 15.61 1.23
N LEU A 92 -9.22 14.38 0.95
CA LEU A 92 -7.85 13.96 1.20
C LEU A 92 -6.85 14.84 0.44
N CYS A 93 -7.08 15.10 -0.85
CA CYS A 93 -6.16 15.92 -1.65
C CYS A 93 -6.08 17.37 -1.18
N ILE A 94 -7.20 17.95 -0.73
CA ILE A 94 -7.21 19.30 -0.11
C ILE A 94 -6.35 19.26 1.16
N TYR A 95 -6.60 18.31 2.05
CA TYR A 95 -5.83 18.11 3.27
C TYR A 95 -4.33 17.98 3.01
N LEU A 96 -3.93 17.16 2.03
CA LEU A 96 -2.53 16.96 1.67
C LEU A 96 -1.84 18.26 1.20
N LYS A 97 -2.57 19.11 0.46
CA LYS A 97 -2.03 20.34 -0.12
C LYS A 97 -2.10 21.53 0.82
N GLU A 98 -3.22 21.73 1.49
CA GLU A 98 -3.50 22.95 2.27
C GLU A 98 -3.08 22.81 3.73
N ASP A 99 -3.32 21.63 4.36
CA ASP A 99 -2.98 21.43 5.77
C ASP A 99 -1.56 20.87 5.95
N LEU A 100 -1.12 19.95 5.05
CA LEU A 100 0.20 19.32 5.13
C LEU A 100 1.23 19.92 4.16
N GLU A 101 0.85 20.89 3.34
CA GLU A 101 1.72 21.65 2.41
C GLU A 101 2.53 20.77 1.44
N LEU A 102 2.04 19.57 1.09
CA LEU A 102 2.70 18.71 0.15
C LEU A 102 2.61 19.28 -1.27
N LYS A 103 3.77 19.39 -1.94
CA LYS A 103 3.87 20.04 -3.27
C LYS A 103 3.29 19.20 -4.39
N ASP A 104 3.56 17.90 -4.36
CA ASP A 104 3.13 16.98 -5.41
C ASP A 104 2.37 15.79 -4.82
N ILE A 105 1.22 15.48 -5.42
CA ILE A 105 0.49 14.23 -5.24
C ILE A 105 0.69 13.42 -6.51
N ILE A 106 1.24 12.22 -6.38
CA ILE A 106 1.54 11.32 -7.49
C ILE A 106 0.75 10.04 -7.29
N LEU A 107 -0.02 9.66 -8.30
CA LEU A 107 -0.84 8.47 -8.28
C LEU A 107 -0.33 7.45 -9.30
N ILE A 108 -0.24 6.21 -8.90
CA ILE A 108 -0.18 5.07 -9.81
C ILE A 108 -1.59 4.49 -9.84
N LYS A 109 -2.15 4.20 -11.00
CA LYS A 109 -3.50 3.70 -11.10
C LYS A 109 -3.55 2.22 -10.73
N GLY A 110 -4.41 1.85 -9.77
CA GLY A 110 -4.78 0.49 -9.46
C GLY A 110 -6.02 0.02 -10.22
N ASN A 111 -6.37 -1.24 -10.07
CA ASN A 111 -7.51 -1.84 -10.78
C ASN A 111 -8.87 -1.30 -10.29
N HIS A 112 -8.97 -0.78 -9.08
CA HIS A 112 -10.17 -0.11 -8.56
C HIS A 112 -10.31 1.35 -9.02
N ASP A 113 -9.27 1.99 -9.56
CA ASP A 113 -9.22 3.45 -9.80
C ASP A 113 -9.88 3.91 -11.10
N ASN A 114 -10.92 3.20 -11.55
CA ASN A 114 -11.67 3.62 -12.72
C ASN A 114 -12.34 4.98 -12.49
N PHE A 115 -12.21 5.88 -13.49
CA PHE A 115 -12.76 7.23 -13.52
C PHE A 115 -12.08 8.24 -12.57
N ILE A 116 -11.07 7.88 -11.78
CA ILE A 116 -10.37 8.79 -10.87
C ILE A 116 -9.69 9.95 -11.63
N GLU A 117 -9.31 9.72 -12.88
CA GLU A 117 -8.70 10.71 -13.77
C GLU A 117 -9.58 11.95 -14.01
N ARG A 118 -10.92 11.86 -13.80
CA ARG A 118 -11.84 12.98 -13.90
C ARG A 118 -11.57 14.07 -12.85
N LEU A 119 -10.91 13.72 -11.76
CA LEU A 119 -10.52 14.64 -10.70
C LEU A 119 -9.13 15.25 -10.90
N LYS A 120 -8.38 14.82 -11.93
CA LYS A 120 -7.00 15.25 -12.15
C LYS A 120 -6.88 16.76 -12.32
N GLU A 121 -7.62 17.35 -13.29
CA GLU A 121 -7.56 18.78 -13.57
C GLU A 121 -8.05 19.66 -12.40
N PRO A 122 -9.21 19.35 -11.78
CA PRO A 122 -9.69 20.15 -10.65
C PRO A 122 -8.78 20.12 -9.43
N ILE A 123 -8.10 18.98 -9.17
CA ILE A 123 -7.28 18.79 -7.99
C ILE A 123 -5.79 19.08 -8.28
N GLY A 124 -5.32 18.76 -9.48
CA GLY A 124 -3.93 18.94 -9.88
C GLY A 124 -2.99 17.93 -9.26
N PHE A 125 -3.16 16.65 -9.58
CA PHE A 125 -2.23 15.57 -9.24
C PHE A 125 -1.58 15.00 -10.51
N LYS A 126 -0.43 14.33 -10.35
CA LYS A 126 0.23 13.57 -11.43
C LYS A 126 -0.30 12.13 -11.40
N MET A 127 -0.49 11.50 -12.55
CA MET A 127 -1.01 10.14 -12.64
C MET A 127 -0.26 9.31 -13.67
N TYR A 128 0.10 8.09 -13.28
CA TYR A 128 0.63 7.03 -14.12
C TYR A 128 -0.40 5.91 -14.23
N TYR A 129 -0.64 5.39 -15.44
CA TYR A 129 -1.78 4.49 -15.70
C TYR A 129 -1.50 3.01 -15.46
N GLN A 130 -0.27 2.55 -15.60
CA GLN A 130 0.12 1.16 -15.35
C GLN A 130 1.32 1.07 -14.41
N GLU A 131 2.34 1.87 -14.72
CA GLU A 131 3.58 1.92 -13.95
C GLU A 131 4.20 3.31 -14.04
N GLY A 132 4.93 3.69 -13.00
CA GLY A 132 5.66 4.95 -12.93
C GLY A 132 7.13 4.72 -12.61
N LEU A 133 8.02 5.04 -13.53
CA LEU A 133 9.45 5.07 -13.24
C LEU A 133 9.83 6.46 -12.70
N ILE A 134 10.02 6.54 -11.38
CA ILE A 134 10.28 7.79 -10.67
C ILE A 134 11.60 7.64 -9.93
N SER A 135 12.61 8.47 -10.26
CA SER A 135 13.93 8.47 -9.60
C SER A 135 14.54 7.06 -9.42
N LYS A 136 14.48 6.23 -10.46
CA LYS A 136 14.97 4.84 -10.46
C LYS A 136 14.18 3.87 -9.55
N MET A 137 13.04 4.26 -9.04
CA MET A 137 12.05 3.39 -8.41
C MET A 137 10.94 3.11 -9.40
N LEU A 138 10.60 1.85 -9.60
CA LEU A 138 9.48 1.42 -10.45
C LEU A 138 8.28 1.15 -9.55
N PHE A 139 7.28 2.04 -9.62
CA PHE A 139 5.99 1.87 -8.97
C PHE A 139 5.00 1.23 -9.94
N PHE A 140 4.26 0.27 -9.49
CA PHE A 140 3.15 -0.36 -10.22
C PHE A 140 2.25 -1.05 -9.20
N HIS A 141 0.95 -1.05 -9.44
CA HIS A 141 0.03 -1.52 -8.39
C HIS A 141 0.19 -3.02 -8.07
N GLY A 142 0.31 -3.89 -9.07
CA GLY A 142 0.63 -5.32 -8.85
C GLY A 142 -0.39 -6.31 -9.38
N GLU A 143 -1.54 -5.86 -9.91
CA GLU A 143 -2.52 -6.72 -10.59
C GLU A 143 -1.96 -7.34 -11.87
N GLU A 144 -0.99 -6.66 -12.50
CA GLU A 144 -0.28 -7.13 -13.69
C GLU A 144 1.24 -7.04 -13.50
N GLU A 145 1.99 -7.80 -14.31
CA GLU A 145 3.45 -7.67 -14.33
C GLU A 145 3.86 -6.33 -14.99
N PRO A 146 4.88 -5.65 -14.45
CA PRO A 146 5.34 -4.41 -15.03
C PRO A 146 6.00 -4.63 -16.39
N MET A 147 5.80 -3.68 -17.30
CA MET A 147 6.38 -3.70 -18.65
C MET A 147 7.86 -3.32 -18.65
N ALA A 148 8.30 -2.41 -17.76
CA ALA A 148 9.68 -1.96 -17.68
C ALA A 148 10.62 -3.12 -17.34
N LYS A 149 11.67 -3.28 -18.16
CA LYS A 149 12.68 -4.36 -17.97
C LYS A 149 13.96 -3.87 -17.31
N SER A 150 14.22 -2.56 -17.32
CA SER A 150 15.45 -1.95 -16.80
C SER A 150 15.23 -0.48 -16.43
N GLY A 151 16.27 0.18 -15.94
CA GLY A 151 16.21 1.61 -15.57
C GLY A 151 15.86 1.87 -14.12
N TYR A 152 15.57 0.83 -13.34
CA TYR A 152 15.21 0.94 -11.93
C TYR A 152 16.12 0.07 -11.04
N THR A 153 16.22 0.46 -9.78
CA THR A 153 16.95 -0.25 -8.72
C THR A 153 16.03 -1.05 -7.81
N HIS A 154 14.80 -0.56 -7.61
CA HIS A 154 13.79 -1.16 -6.77
C HIS A 154 12.44 -1.12 -7.47
N MET A 155 11.63 -2.12 -7.18
CA MET A 155 10.21 -2.22 -7.51
C MET A 155 9.41 -2.00 -6.24
N ILE A 156 8.33 -1.24 -6.33
CA ILE A 156 7.42 -0.96 -5.22
C ILE A 156 6.01 -1.25 -5.73
N MET A 157 5.23 -2.00 -4.96
CA MET A 157 3.86 -2.36 -5.33
C MET A 157 2.94 -2.47 -4.11
N GLY A 158 1.64 -2.34 -4.34
CA GLY A 158 0.55 -2.61 -3.41
C GLY A 158 -0.19 -3.92 -3.71
N HIS A 159 -1.52 -3.82 -3.83
CA HIS A 159 -2.46 -4.84 -4.29
C HIS A 159 -2.62 -6.08 -3.39
N LEU A 160 -1.55 -6.64 -2.88
CA LEU A 160 -1.60 -7.87 -2.07
C LEU A 160 -2.22 -7.63 -0.69
N HIS A 161 -2.09 -6.44 -0.13
CA HIS A 161 -2.43 -6.14 1.27
C HIS A 161 -1.80 -7.16 2.25
N PRO A 162 -0.48 -7.35 2.26
CA PRO A 162 0.11 -8.44 3.02
C PRO A 162 -0.08 -8.28 4.53
N SER A 163 -0.34 -9.42 5.18
CA SER A 163 -0.44 -9.53 6.63
C SER A 163 0.17 -10.86 7.11
N ILE A 164 0.56 -10.90 8.39
CA ILE A 164 1.00 -12.10 9.08
C ILE A 164 -0.06 -12.47 10.12
N ALA A 165 -0.52 -13.71 10.07
CA ALA A 165 -1.38 -14.30 11.11
C ALA A 165 -0.51 -14.85 12.24
N LEU A 166 -0.81 -14.43 13.45
CA LEU A 166 -0.23 -14.97 14.70
C LEU A 166 -1.30 -15.65 15.51
N PHE A 167 -0.92 -16.66 16.29
CA PHE A 167 -1.83 -17.34 17.19
C PHE A 167 -1.26 -17.26 18.61
N ASN A 168 -2.08 -16.80 19.54
CA ASN A 168 -1.70 -16.82 20.95
C ASN A 168 -1.83 -18.25 21.54
N SER A 169 -1.43 -18.41 22.81
CA SER A 169 -1.43 -19.70 23.50
C SER A 169 -2.81 -20.39 23.64
N VAL A 170 -3.90 -19.62 23.45
CA VAL A 170 -5.29 -20.15 23.49
C VAL A 170 -5.88 -20.27 22.07
N GLY A 171 -5.08 -20.11 21.02
CA GLY A 171 -5.49 -20.30 19.62
C GLY A 171 -6.26 -19.11 19.00
N ILE A 172 -6.30 -17.96 19.66
CA ILE A 172 -6.90 -16.76 19.08
C ILE A 172 -5.95 -16.21 18.01
N LYS A 173 -6.50 -16.00 16.81
CA LYS A 173 -5.78 -15.43 15.68
C LYS A 173 -5.71 -13.91 15.81
N GLU A 174 -4.51 -13.39 15.76
CA GLU A 174 -4.21 -11.98 15.58
C GLU A 174 -3.61 -11.76 14.19
N LYS A 175 -3.84 -10.60 13.61
CA LYS A 175 -3.41 -10.28 12.26
C LYS A 175 -2.67 -8.95 12.25
N LEU A 176 -1.44 -8.98 11.78
CA LEU A 176 -0.59 -7.79 11.66
C LEU A 176 -0.37 -7.48 10.18
N LYS A 177 -0.70 -6.26 9.76
CA LYS A 177 -0.28 -5.74 8.44
C LYS A 177 1.24 -5.75 8.36
N CYS A 178 1.80 -6.04 7.19
CA CYS A 178 3.24 -6.08 7.03
C CYS A 178 3.70 -5.59 5.67
N PHE A 179 4.90 -5.05 5.62
CA PHE A 179 5.64 -4.91 4.37
C PHE A 179 6.33 -6.23 4.06
N LEU A 180 6.45 -6.58 2.77
CA LEU A 180 7.29 -7.68 2.33
C LEU A 180 8.45 -7.14 1.50
N SER A 181 9.67 -7.46 1.89
CA SER A 181 10.87 -7.03 1.18
C SER A 181 11.71 -8.22 0.74
N GLY A 182 12.09 -8.25 -0.52
CA GLY A 182 12.86 -9.36 -1.06
C GLY A 182 13.41 -9.09 -2.45
N LYS A 183 13.61 -10.17 -3.18
CA LYS A 183 14.06 -10.13 -4.58
C LYS A 183 13.09 -10.90 -5.46
N THR A 184 12.87 -10.41 -6.66
CA THR A 184 12.22 -11.18 -7.70
C THR A 184 13.08 -12.38 -8.10
N LYS A 185 12.48 -13.41 -8.75
CA LYS A 185 13.20 -14.55 -9.33
C LYS A 185 14.32 -14.14 -10.31
N ARG A 186 14.27 -12.89 -10.82
CA ARG A 186 15.31 -12.28 -11.67
C ARG A 186 16.32 -11.43 -10.90
N GLY A 187 16.30 -11.48 -9.56
CA GLY A 187 17.26 -10.80 -8.69
C GLY A 187 17.03 -9.30 -8.51
N LYS A 188 15.88 -8.73 -8.96
CA LYS A 188 15.53 -7.32 -8.74
C LYS A 188 14.95 -7.14 -7.34
N ASN A 189 15.35 -6.06 -6.65
CA ASN A 189 14.76 -5.73 -5.35
C ASN A 189 13.29 -5.34 -5.49
N ILE A 190 12.45 -5.81 -4.58
CA ILE A 190 11.03 -5.48 -4.53
C ILE A 190 10.58 -5.25 -3.09
N LEU A 191 9.68 -4.29 -2.93
CA LEU A 191 8.97 -3.99 -1.68
C LEU A 191 7.48 -3.98 -1.96
N ILE A 192 6.72 -4.78 -1.21
CA ILE A 192 5.27 -4.82 -1.26
C ILE A 192 4.74 -4.06 -0.04
N LEU A 193 3.87 -3.09 -0.31
CA LEU A 193 3.29 -2.22 0.71
C LEU A 193 2.04 -2.87 1.32
N PRO A 194 1.79 -2.70 2.62
CA PRO A 194 0.51 -3.04 3.22
C PRO A 194 -0.57 -2.01 2.86
N ALA A 195 -1.84 -2.42 2.92
CA ALA A 195 -2.94 -1.50 2.69
C ALA A 195 -3.02 -0.41 3.76
N MET A 196 -3.22 0.83 3.30
CA MET A 196 -3.55 1.97 4.18
C MET A 196 -4.94 1.84 4.80
N ASN A 197 -5.89 1.22 4.08
CA ASN A 197 -7.27 1.08 4.53
C ASN A 197 -7.35 0.50 5.94
N TYR A 198 -8.10 1.17 6.82
CA TYR A 198 -8.28 0.75 8.21
C TYR A 198 -8.96 -0.62 8.34
N PHE A 199 -9.97 -0.89 7.50
CA PHE A 199 -10.77 -2.11 7.55
C PHE A 199 -10.25 -3.24 6.68
N ALA A 200 -9.27 -3.00 5.80
CA ALA A 200 -8.77 -4.04 4.90
C ALA A 200 -8.11 -5.17 5.71
N PRO A 201 -8.65 -6.39 5.65
CA PRO A 201 -8.12 -7.50 6.45
C PRO A 201 -6.77 -8.00 5.94
N GLY A 202 -6.45 -7.72 4.67
CA GLY A 202 -5.24 -8.21 4.01
C GLY A 202 -5.20 -9.73 3.81
N VAL A 203 -4.16 -10.20 3.13
CA VAL A 203 -3.88 -11.62 2.87
C VAL A 203 -2.86 -12.12 3.89
N ASP A 204 -3.20 -13.18 4.63
CA ASP A 204 -2.29 -13.81 5.60
C ASP A 204 -1.26 -14.65 4.86
N VAL A 205 -0.18 -14.01 4.40
CA VAL A 205 0.80 -14.64 3.51
C VAL A 205 1.51 -15.86 4.11
N ASN A 206 1.52 -15.99 5.43
CA ASN A 206 2.07 -17.15 6.13
C ASN A 206 1.07 -18.30 6.30
N MET A 207 -0.21 -18.09 5.95
CA MET A 207 -1.27 -19.10 6.01
C MET A 207 -1.68 -19.61 4.63
N GLU A 208 -1.57 -18.77 3.61
CA GLU A 208 -1.94 -19.13 2.24
C GLU A 208 -0.89 -20.06 1.64
N GLU A 209 -1.31 -21.26 1.24
CA GLU A 209 -0.44 -22.23 0.57
C GLU A 209 -0.13 -21.82 -0.87
N ASP A 210 -1.08 -21.16 -1.54
CA ASP A 210 -0.93 -20.69 -2.91
C ASP A 210 -1.53 -19.29 -3.12
N ILE A 211 -0.67 -18.29 -3.14
CA ILE A 211 -1.02 -16.91 -3.49
C ILE A 211 -0.88 -16.62 -4.99
N SER A 212 -0.43 -17.59 -5.79
CA SER A 212 -0.19 -17.42 -7.22
C SER A 212 -1.47 -17.09 -8.01
N GLY A 213 -2.64 -17.43 -7.46
CA GLY A 213 -3.94 -17.10 -8.03
C GLY A 213 -4.38 -15.65 -7.84
N LEU A 214 -3.75 -14.88 -6.94
CA LEU A 214 -4.14 -13.50 -6.64
C LEU A 214 -3.74 -12.54 -7.77
N ALA A 215 -2.54 -12.68 -8.32
CA ALA A 215 -2.09 -11.95 -9.50
C ALA A 215 -0.93 -12.68 -10.19
N PRO A 216 -0.74 -12.49 -11.52
CA PRO A 216 0.32 -13.14 -12.28
C PRO A 216 1.73 -12.95 -11.71
N ILE A 217 2.02 -11.81 -11.11
CA ILE A 217 3.32 -11.47 -10.53
C ILE A 217 3.74 -12.47 -9.43
N PHE A 218 2.81 -12.96 -8.60
CA PHE A 218 3.13 -13.90 -7.52
C PHE A 218 3.54 -15.25 -8.05
N ARG A 219 2.96 -15.68 -9.16
CA ARG A 219 3.34 -16.94 -9.83
C ARG A 219 4.66 -16.83 -10.59
N ASN A 220 4.81 -15.76 -11.36
CA ASN A 220 5.87 -15.66 -12.35
C ASN A 220 7.15 -15.02 -11.83
N MET A 221 7.04 -14.05 -10.92
CA MET A 221 8.17 -13.19 -10.52
C MET A 221 8.59 -13.32 -9.07
N LEU A 222 7.72 -13.74 -8.15
CA LEU A 222 7.99 -13.71 -6.73
C LEU A 222 8.05 -15.12 -6.13
N ASP A 223 8.84 -15.24 -5.08
CA ASP A 223 8.80 -16.30 -4.10
C ASP A 223 8.58 -15.64 -2.75
N VAL A 224 7.32 -15.69 -2.27
CA VAL A 224 6.93 -14.96 -1.07
C VAL A 224 7.56 -15.56 0.18
N ASP A 225 7.84 -16.86 0.20
CA ASP A 225 8.51 -17.51 1.33
C ASP A 225 9.92 -16.98 1.56
N GLU A 226 10.60 -16.52 0.51
CA GLU A 226 11.92 -15.91 0.57
C GLU A 226 11.90 -14.41 0.89
N MET A 227 10.73 -13.78 1.07
CA MET A 227 10.63 -12.37 1.44
C MET A 227 10.67 -12.18 2.95
N ASP A 228 11.34 -11.11 3.39
CA ASP A 228 11.33 -10.68 4.78
C ASP A 228 10.03 -9.91 5.09
N ALA A 229 9.34 -10.30 6.17
CA ALA A 229 8.17 -9.62 6.69
C ALA A 229 8.56 -8.57 7.74
N TYR A 230 8.02 -7.35 7.58
CA TYR A 230 8.13 -6.25 8.54
C TYR A 230 6.73 -5.90 9.01
N CYS A 231 6.38 -6.40 10.19
CA CYS A 231 5.03 -6.30 10.75
C CYS A 231 4.83 -5.00 11.50
N ILE A 232 3.68 -4.38 11.30
CA ILE A 232 3.25 -3.14 11.93
C ILE A 232 2.52 -3.50 13.22
N GLY A 233 3.07 -3.07 14.35
CA GLY A 233 2.46 -3.15 15.66
C GLY A 233 1.98 -1.80 16.16
N GLU A 234 1.70 -1.69 17.44
CA GLU A 234 1.31 -0.45 18.10
C GLU A 234 2.51 0.51 18.24
N GLY A 235 2.62 1.45 17.29
CA GLY A 235 3.65 2.50 17.30
C GLY A 235 5.03 2.08 16.83
N GLU A 236 5.25 0.82 16.47
CA GLU A 236 6.54 0.32 15.98
C GLU A 236 6.38 -0.67 14.83
N THR A 237 7.45 -0.87 14.07
CA THR A 237 7.53 -1.89 13.01
C THR A 237 8.64 -2.87 13.36
N LEU A 238 8.33 -4.16 13.38
CA LEU A 238 9.26 -5.23 13.75
C LEU A 238 9.57 -6.14 12.58
N LYS A 239 10.84 -6.48 12.40
CA LYS A 239 11.25 -7.49 11.42
C LYS A 239 11.02 -8.89 11.97
N PHE A 240 10.11 -9.65 11.35
CA PHE A 240 9.78 -11.02 11.74
C PHE A 240 10.62 -12.08 11.02
N GLY A 241 11.36 -11.68 9.96
CA GLY A 241 12.16 -12.58 9.15
C GLY A 241 11.41 -13.11 7.92
N LYS A 242 11.85 -14.26 7.41
CA LYS A 242 11.30 -14.86 6.19
C LYS A 242 9.87 -15.37 6.40
N VAL A 243 8.98 -15.08 5.44
CA VAL A 243 7.59 -15.57 5.45
C VAL A 243 7.54 -17.09 5.57
N GLY A 244 8.38 -17.83 4.85
CA GLY A 244 8.44 -19.29 4.91
C GLY A 244 8.76 -19.84 6.31
N ALA A 245 9.56 -19.11 7.11
CA ALA A 245 9.83 -19.48 8.50
C ALA A 245 8.67 -19.17 9.46
N LEU A 246 7.72 -18.34 9.03
CA LEU A 246 6.53 -17.96 9.80
C LEU A 246 5.29 -18.79 9.45
N ARG A 247 5.44 -19.74 8.52
CA ARG A 247 4.32 -20.63 8.17
C ARG A 247 3.90 -21.46 9.36
N TYR A 248 2.59 -21.48 9.59
CA TYR A 248 2.00 -22.27 10.65
C TYR A 248 2.09 -23.76 10.27
N GLN A 249 2.89 -24.52 11.00
CA GLN A 249 2.91 -25.98 10.91
C GLN A 249 1.70 -26.51 11.69
N ARG A 250 0.73 -27.09 11.00
CA ARG A 250 -0.41 -27.78 11.59
C ARG A 250 0.02 -29.12 12.19
#